data_b2080c022cdc4b8348f73d4e454e1baa
#
_entry.id   b2080c022cdc4b8348f73d4e454e1baa
#
_cell.length_a   1.000
_cell.length_b   1.000
_cell.length_c   1.000
_cell.angle_alpha   90.00
_cell.angle_beta   90.00
_cell.angle_gamma   90.00
#
_symmetry.space_group_name_H-M   'P 1'
#
loop_
_entity.id
_entity.type
_entity.pdbx_description
1 polymer ?
#
loop_
_entity_poly.entity_id
_entity_poly.type
_entity_poly.pdbx_seq_one_letter_code
_entity_poly.pdbx_strand_id
1 'polypeptide(L)'
;MAQNKIVTDENLMESAKHGTDGYPFKCYFEKLSQFDFHCIDWHWHTEWEFVYVESGNMTVCVGESMFSLSKGNGIFINSKILHKFYSSDETVIPNFLCMPSFLAPENSLIYQKYIQPIVSSSLSYLILNGENLWQGEALEIMKQIFSAQDREGDGELLTSVLMQKLW
;
A
#
# COMPACT_ATOMS: atom_id res chain seq x y z
N MET A 1 2.48 -22.80 14.84
CA MET A 1 1.66 -21.71 14.31
C MET A 1 1.90 -21.70 12.82
N ALA A 2 0.87 -21.60 11.98
CA ALA A 2 1.07 -21.45 10.54
C ALA A 2 1.75 -20.09 10.33
N GLN A 3 2.94 -20.10 9.78
CA GLN A 3 3.67 -18.90 9.40
C GLN A 3 3.02 -18.36 8.12
N ASN A 4 2.69 -17.08 8.12
CA ASN A 4 2.15 -16.44 6.92
C ASN A 4 3.29 -16.22 5.92
N LYS A 5 3.03 -16.59 4.68
CA LYS A 5 3.94 -16.32 3.56
C LYS A 5 3.11 -15.80 2.40
N ILE A 6 3.60 -14.75 1.77
CA ILE A 6 3.05 -14.31 0.48
C ILE A 6 3.34 -15.38 -0.55
N VAL A 7 2.31 -15.78 -1.29
CA VAL A 7 2.43 -16.78 -2.36
C VAL A 7 2.65 -16.07 -3.68
N THR A 8 3.77 -16.36 -4.31
CA THR A 8 4.15 -15.77 -5.61
C THR A 8 4.32 -16.85 -6.66
N ASP A 9 4.22 -16.46 -7.93
CA ASP A 9 4.64 -17.29 -9.06
C ASP A 9 6.17 -17.31 -9.24
N GLU A 10 6.66 -17.95 -10.31
CA GLU A 10 8.08 -18.02 -10.65
C GLU A 10 8.74 -16.67 -10.99
N ASN A 11 7.92 -15.66 -11.31
CA ASN A 11 8.34 -14.28 -11.61
C ASN A 11 8.18 -13.35 -10.41
N LEU A 12 7.90 -13.87 -9.21
CA LEU A 12 7.63 -13.13 -7.98
C LEU A 12 6.35 -12.29 -8.04
N MET A 13 5.44 -12.55 -8.98
CA MET A 13 4.12 -11.94 -8.98
C MET A 13 3.27 -12.56 -7.88
N GLU A 14 2.70 -11.72 -7.02
CA GLU A 14 1.81 -12.19 -5.96
C GLU A 14 0.55 -12.85 -6.56
N SER A 15 0.20 -14.02 -6.02
CA SER A 15 -0.96 -14.79 -6.51
C SER A 15 -2.28 -14.35 -5.89
N ALA A 16 -2.25 -13.54 -4.83
CA ALA A 16 -3.44 -13.04 -4.17
C ALA A 16 -4.17 -12.01 -5.05
N LYS A 17 -5.49 -12.03 -4.98
CA LYS A 17 -6.34 -10.99 -5.57
C LYS A 17 -6.75 -10.01 -4.48
N HIS A 18 -6.42 -8.74 -4.65
CA HIS A 18 -6.71 -7.69 -3.69
C HIS A 18 -8.01 -6.97 -4.04
N GLY A 19 -9.08 -7.32 -3.31
CA GLY A 19 -10.43 -6.82 -3.57
C GLY A 19 -11.21 -7.64 -4.57
N THR A 20 -12.22 -7.03 -5.18
CA THR A 20 -13.11 -7.64 -6.18
C THR A 20 -13.17 -6.81 -7.46
N ASP A 21 -13.75 -7.34 -8.53
CA ASP A 21 -13.91 -6.59 -9.78
C ASP A 21 -14.79 -5.33 -9.62
N GLY A 22 -15.77 -5.39 -8.71
CA GLY A 22 -16.64 -4.25 -8.40
C GLY A 22 -16.07 -3.30 -7.35
N TYR A 23 -15.07 -3.75 -6.58
CA TYR A 23 -14.40 -2.96 -5.55
C TYR A 23 -12.92 -3.39 -5.45
N PRO A 24 -12.07 -2.91 -6.35
CA PRO A 24 -10.67 -3.34 -6.45
C PRO A 24 -9.78 -2.61 -5.42
N PHE A 25 -10.12 -2.80 -4.16
CA PHE A 25 -9.46 -2.26 -2.98
C PHE A 25 -9.43 -3.32 -1.87
N LYS A 26 -8.32 -3.41 -1.16
CA LYS A 26 -8.19 -4.29 0.00
C LYS A 26 -7.28 -3.67 1.05
N CYS A 27 -7.72 -3.71 2.30
CA CYS A 27 -6.95 -3.27 3.45
C CYS A 27 -6.47 -4.48 4.26
N TYR A 28 -5.26 -4.37 4.82
CA TYR A 28 -4.63 -5.35 5.67
C TYR A 28 -4.07 -4.70 6.93
N PHE A 29 -4.09 -5.42 8.04
CA PHE A 29 -3.53 -5.01 9.33
C PHE A 29 -2.46 -6.01 9.74
N GLU A 30 -1.29 -5.89 9.13
CA GLU A 30 -0.24 -6.88 9.24
C GLU A 30 0.75 -6.57 10.36
N LYS A 31 1.24 -7.66 10.96
CA LYS A 31 2.37 -7.64 11.90
C LYS A 31 3.49 -8.42 11.25
N LEU A 32 4.65 -7.82 11.08
CA LEU A 32 5.79 -8.50 10.44
C LEU A 32 6.22 -9.75 11.19
N SER A 33 6.04 -9.80 12.51
CA SER A 33 6.30 -11.00 13.33
C SER A 33 5.43 -12.22 13.00
N GLN A 34 4.35 -12.06 12.23
CA GLN A 34 3.50 -13.15 11.77
C GLN A 34 4.02 -13.82 10.48
N PHE A 35 4.99 -13.22 9.82
CA PHE A 35 5.61 -13.73 8.61
C PHE A 35 6.92 -14.47 8.92
N ASP A 36 7.30 -15.38 8.03
CA ASP A 36 8.57 -16.11 8.12
C ASP A 36 9.74 -15.11 8.16
N PHE A 37 10.63 -15.27 9.13
CA PHE A 37 11.78 -14.39 9.34
C PHE A 37 11.41 -12.91 9.54
N HIS A 38 10.19 -12.61 10.00
CA HIS A 38 9.62 -11.26 10.14
C HIS A 38 9.71 -10.47 8.81
N CYS A 39 9.38 -11.13 7.71
CA CYS A 39 9.65 -10.66 6.37
C CYS A 39 8.48 -10.97 5.43
N ILE A 40 7.96 -9.92 4.77
CA ILE A 40 7.19 -10.03 3.55
C ILE A 40 8.21 -9.99 2.42
N ASP A 41 8.52 -11.16 1.85
CA ASP A 41 9.63 -11.34 0.93
C ASP A 41 9.37 -10.73 -0.45
N TRP A 42 10.36 -10.73 -1.31
CA TRP A 42 10.30 -10.14 -2.64
C TRP A 42 9.06 -10.57 -3.42
N HIS A 43 8.25 -9.58 -3.79
CA HIS A 43 7.06 -9.75 -4.61
C HIS A 43 6.72 -8.46 -5.35
N TRP A 44 5.82 -8.57 -6.31
CA TRP A 44 5.20 -7.45 -6.98
C TRP A 44 3.75 -7.79 -7.33
N HIS A 45 2.92 -6.78 -7.51
CA HIS A 45 1.51 -6.88 -7.91
C HIS A 45 1.11 -5.71 -8.82
N THR A 46 -0.08 -5.76 -9.38
CA THR A 46 -0.58 -4.73 -10.32
C THR A 46 -1.20 -3.53 -9.63
N GLU A 47 -1.57 -3.69 -8.39
CA GLU A 47 -2.14 -2.64 -7.55
C GLU A 47 -1.09 -1.62 -7.14
N TRP A 48 -1.52 -0.43 -6.79
CA TRP A 48 -0.79 0.49 -5.92
C TRP A 48 -0.85 0.01 -4.50
N GLU A 49 0.22 0.18 -3.75
CA GLU A 49 0.26 -0.13 -2.33
C GLU A 49 0.62 1.11 -1.51
N PHE A 50 -0.08 1.28 -0.40
CA PHE A 50 0.16 2.30 0.59
C PHE A 50 0.37 1.62 1.94
N VAL A 51 1.57 1.76 2.51
CA VAL A 51 1.94 1.17 3.80
C VAL A 51 2.16 2.29 4.82
N TYR A 52 1.66 2.09 6.03
CA TYR A 52 1.88 2.97 7.17
C TYR A 52 2.57 2.20 8.30
N VAL A 53 3.58 2.78 8.94
CA VAL A 53 4.21 2.18 10.12
C VAL A 53 3.48 2.67 11.37
N GLU A 54 2.59 1.84 11.90
CA GLU A 54 1.82 2.15 13.12
C GLU A 54 2.67 2.02 14.37
N SER A 55 3.55 1.01 14.42
CA SER A 55 4.49 0.81 15.52
C SER A 55 5.76 0.09 15.04
N GLY A 56 6.86 0.31 15.74
CA GLY A 56 8.15 -0.28 15.42
C GLY A 56 8.89 0.44 14.29
N ASN A 57 9.80 -0.29 13.66
CA ASN A 57 10.60 0.18 12.53
C ASN A 57 10.59 -0.90 11.45
N MET A 58 10.57 -0.50 10.20
CA MET A 58 10.55 -1.39 9.05
C MET A 58 11.68 -1.03 8.09
N THR A 59 12.38 -2.03 7.58
CA THR A 59 13.25 -1.86 6.41
C THR A 59 12.46 -2.18 5.16
N VAL A 60 12.53 -1.29 4.19
CA VAL A 60 11.90 -1.41 2.87
C VAL A 60 12.97 -1.57 1.82
N CYS A 61 12.81 -2.56 0.95
CA CYS A 61 13.59 -2.70 -0.27
C CYS A 61 12.67 -2.50 -1.48
N VAL A 62 13.05 -1.61 -2.38
CA VAL A 62 12.34 -1.35 -3.65
C VAL A 62 13.37 -1.38 -4.77
N GLY A 63 13.35 -2.41 -5.60
CA GLY A 63 14.43 -2.65 -6.56
C GLY A 63 15.80 -2.71 -5.86
N GLU A 64 16.72 -1.83 -6.25
CA GLU A 64 18.05 -1.73 -5.63
C GLU A 64 18.12 -0.77 -4.42
N SER A 65 17.04 -0.05 -4.13
CA SER A 65 16.97 0.91 -3.02
C SER A 65 16.62 0.18 -1.72
N MET A 66 17.27 0.59 -0.63
CA MET A 66 16.98 0.08 0.72
C MET A 66 17.02 1.25 1.71
N PHE A 67 16.00 1.35 2.56
CA PHE A 67 15.85 2.41 3.56
C PHE A 67 14.98 1.96 4.72
N SER A 68 15.03 2.68 5.82
CA SER A 68 14.22 2.40 7.01
C SER A 68 13.08 3.41 7.14
N LEU A 69 11.93 2.92 7.54
CA LEU A 69 10.76 3.71 7.94
C LEU A 69 10.45 3.45 9.40
N SER A 70 10.24 4.51 10.16
CA SER A 70 9.88 4.45 11.58
C SER A 70 8.39 4.71 11.78
N LYS A 71 7.90 4.44 12.98
CA LYS A 71 6.54 4.78 13.41
C LYS A 71 6.15 6.19 12.95
N GLY A 72 4.99 6.30 12.33
CA GLY A 72 4.44 7.55 11.81
C GLY A 72 4.80 7.84 10.35
N ASN A 73 5.74 7.11 9.76
CA ASN A 73 6.05 7.21 8.33
C ASN A 73 5.17 6.29 7.50
N GLY A 74 5.10 6.57 6.22
CA GLY A 74 4.43 5.71 5.23
C GLY A 74 5.21 5.66 3.93
N ILE A 75 4.74 4.81 3.03
CA ILE A 75 5.26 4.70 1.67
C ILE A 75 4.13 4.38 0.70
N PHE A 76 4.19 5.02 -0.46
CA PHE A 76 3.46 4.61 -1.66
C PHE A 76 4.39 3.81 -2.55
N ILE A 77 3.93 2.67 -3.08
CA ILE A 77 4.62 1.85 -4.07
C ILE A 77 3.74 1.76 -5.32
N ASN A 78 4.34 2.06 -6.46
CA ASN A 78 3.64 2.06 -7.74
C ASN A 78 3.39 0.63 -8.25
N SER A 79 2.53 0.50 -9.24
CA SER A 79 2.16 -0.78 -9.88
C SER A 79 3.38 -1.51 -10.43
N LYS A 80 3.43 -2.82 -10.25
CA LYS A 80 4.45 -3.74 -10.79
C LYS A 80 5.88 -3.47 -10.33
N ILE A 81 6.04 -2.83 -9.19
CA ILE A 81 7.36 -2.56 -8.60
C ILE A 81 7.73 -3.69 -7.65
N LEU A 82 8.87 -4.31 -7.87
CA LEU A 82 9.41 -5.36 -7.01
C LEU A 82 9.84 -4.75 -5.68
N HIS A 83 9.30 -5.28 -4.58
CA HIS A 83 9.55 -4.75 -3.25
C HIS A 83 9.52 -5.86 -2.17
N LYS A 84 9.98 -5.50 -0.96
CA LYS A 84 10.11 -6.37 0.19
C LYS A 84 10.09 -5.55 1.47
N PHE A 85 9.46 -6.08 2.53
CA PHE A 85 9.45 -5.48 3.86
C PHE A 85 10.00 -6.46 4.89
N TYR A 86 10.80 -5.97 5.83
CA TYR A 86 11.24 -6.79 6.96
C TYR A 86 11.58 -5.94 8.19
N SER A 87 11.59 -6.58 9.36
CA SER A 87 11.97 -5.95 10.61
C SER A 87 12.63 -6.96 11.56
N SER A 88 13.49 -6.48 12.44
CA SER A 88 13.95 -7.23 13.61
C SER A 88 13.05 -7.04 14.83
N ASP A 89 12.14 -6.05 14.79
CA ASP A 89 11.31 -5.60 15.88
C ASP A 89 9.86 -6.05 15.72
N GLU A 90 9.06 -5.95 16.79
CA GLU A 90 7.60 -6.04 16.71
C GLU A 90 7.05 -4.82 15.95
N THR A 91 6.79 -5.01 14.67
CA THR A 91 6.39 -3.93 13.77
C THR A 91 5.00 -4.20 13.20
N VAL A 92 4.11 -3.21 13.33
CA VAL A 92 2.75 -3.23 12.81
C VAL A 92 2.66 -2.28 11.62
N ILE A 93 2.23 -2.81 10.49
CA ILE A 93 2.19 -2.12 9.20
C ILE A 93 0.81 -2.28 8.54
N PRO A 94 -0.22 -1.53 8.98
CA PRO A 94 -1.43 -1.45 8.19
C PRO A 94 -1.10 -0.95 6.78
N ASN A 95 -1.71 -1.61 5.80
CA ASN A 95 -1.51 -1.27 4.40
C ASN A 95 -2.81 -1.45 3.62
N PHE A 96 -2.90 -0.81 2.48
CA PHE A 96 -3.98 -1.07 1.53
C PHE A 96 -3.46 -1.09 0.10
N LEU A 97 -4.06 -1.98 -0.65
CA LEU A 97 -3.81 -2.15 -2.07
C LEU A 97 -5.05 -1.75 -2.88
N CYS A 98 -4.85 -1.03 -3.96
CA CYS A 98 -5.94 -0.70 -4.86
C CYS A 98 -5.48 -0.66 -6.31
N MET A 99 -6.33 -1.14 -7.22
CA MET A 99 -6.10 -0.88 -8.64
C MET A 99 -6.19 0.62 -8.90
N PRO A 100 -5.33 1.19 -9.76
CA PRO A 100 -5.45 2.60 -10.15
C PRO A 100 -6.84 2.97 -10.69
N SER A 101 -7.53 2.02 -11.32
CA SER A 101 -8.91 2.17 -11.79
C SER A 101 -9.95 2.34 -10.67
N PHE A 102 -9.59 2.13 -9.40
CA PHE A 102 -10.45 2.42 -8.25
C PHE A 102 -10.75 3.93 -8.13
N LEU A 103 -9.80 4.78 -8.53
CA LEU A 103 -10.00 6.24 -8.51
C LEU A 103 -10.87 6.74 -9.65
N ALA A 104 -10.73 6.16 -10.83
CA ALA A 104 -11.54 6.52 -12.00
C ALA A 104 -11.44 5.43 -13.07
N PRO A 105 -12.49 5.23 -13.89
CA PRO A 105 -12.43 4.30 -15.02
C PRO A 105 -11.31 4.66 -16.01
N GLU A 106 -10.62 3.65 -16.52
CA GLU A 106 -9.44 3.84 -17.41
C GLU A 106 -9.75 4.65 -18.68
N ASN A 107 -10.98 4.58 -19.18
CA ASN A 107 -11.44 5.35 -20.35
C ASN A 107 -11.90 6.78 -20.00
N SER A 108 -11.80 7.21 -18.74
CA SER A 108 -12.22 8.55 -18.31
C SER A 108 -11.10 9.57 -18.50
N LEU A 109 -11.50 10.84 -18.68
CA LEU A 109 -10.54 11.96 -18.73
C LEU A 109 -9.71 12.08 -17.45
N ILE A 110 -10.32 11.79 -16.29
CA ILE A 110 -9.64 11.84 -14.98
C ILE A 110 -8.50 10.82 -14.95
N TYR A 111 -8.77 9.58 -15.33
CA TYR A 111 -7.76 8.53 -15.36
C TYR A 111 -6.61 8.89 -16.30
N GLN A 112 -6.93 9.23 -17.55
CA GLN A 112 -5.94 9.53 -18.59
C GLN A 112 -5.06 10.73 -18.24
N LYS A 113 -5.62 11.75 -17.59
CA LYS A 113 -4.90 12.98 -17.28
C LYS A 113 -4.12 12.93 -15.96
N TYR A 114 -4.63 12.25 -14.94
CA TYR A 114 -4.09 12.36 -13.58
C TYR A 114 -3.58 11.02 -13.00
N ILE A 115 -4.03 9.88 -13.50
CA ILE A 115 -3.69 8.56 -12.97
C ILE A 115 -2.70 7.84 -13.90
N GLN A 116 -3.03 7.71 -15.17
CA GLN A 116 -2.20 7.06 -16.16
C GLN A 116 -0.75 7.57 -16.21
N PRO A 117 -0.47 8.89 -16.11
CA PRO A 117 0.90 9.39 -16.10
C PRO A 117 1.74 8.83 -14.93
N ILE A 118 1.15 8.62 -13.77
CA ILE A 118 1.85 8.03 -12.61
C ILE A 118 2.06 6.53 -12.81
N VAL A 119 1.04 5.81 -13.25
CA VAL A 119 1.14 4.35 -13.55
C VAL A 119 2.26 4.08 -14.57
N SER A 120 2.41 4.96 -15.56
CA SER A 120 3.39 4.82 -16.65
C SER A 120 4.73 5.53 -16.39
N SER A 121 4.88 6.17 -15.22
CA SER A 121 6.10 6.92 -14.89
C SER A 121 7.22 5.98 -14.42
N SER A 122 8.43 6.54 -14.31
CA SER A 122 9.56 5.91 -13.65
C SER A 122 9.52 6.02 -12.12
N LEU A 123 8.47 6.60 -11.55
CA LEU A 123 8.27 6.68 -10.12
C LEU A 123 8.00 5.28 -9.57
N SER A 124 8.93 4.72 -8.83
CA SER A 124 8.79 3.41 -8.20
C SER A 124 8.10 3.51 -6.84
N TYR A 125 8.43 4.52 -6.06
CA TYR A 125 7.89 4.73 -4.71
C TYR A 125 7.95 6.19 -4.29
N LEU A 126 7.22 6.54 -3.23
CA LEU A 126 7.26 7.85 -2.58
C LEU A 126 7.20 7.66 -1.06
N ILE A 127 8.22 8.15 -0.34
CA ILE A 127 8.27 8.12 1.12
C ILE A 127 7.43 9.27 1.67
N LEU A 128 6.61 8.98 2.67
CA LEU A 128 5.79 9.92 3.42
C LEU A 128 6.32 9.97 4.86
N ASN A 129 7.11 10.96 5.19
CA ASN A 129 7.72 11.15 6.52
C ASN A 129 7.18 12.36 7.29
N GLY A 130 6.19 13.06 6.70
CA GLY A 130 5.56 14.22 7.33
C GLY A 130 6.40 15.50 7.36
N GLU A 131 7.55 15.54 6.67
CA GLU A 131 8.41 16.75 6.63
C GLU A 131 7.72 17.94 5.95
N ASN A 132 6.79 17.66 5.04
CA ASN A 132 6.01 18.67 4.35
C ASN A 132 4.52 18.57 4.73
N LEU A 133 3.82 19.69 4.62
CA LEU A 133 2.40 19.77 5.02
C LEU A 133 1.53 18.74 4.29
N TRP A 134 1.71 18.60 2.97
CA TRP A 134 0.95 17.64 2.16
C TRP A 134 1.24 16.17 2.53
N GLN A 135 2.48 15.85 2.95
CA GLN A 135 2.80 14.49 3.42
C GLN A 135 2.09 14.17 4.74
N GLY A 136 2.05 15.16 5.66
CA GLY A 136 1.28 15.04 6.90
C GLY A 136 -0.20 14.82 6.64
N GLU A 137 -0.78 15.59 5.72
CA GLU A 137 -2.17 15.43 5.29
C GLU A 137 -2.42 14.05 4.66
N ALA A 138 -1.52 13.58 3.80
CA ALA A 138 -1.61 12.25 3.19
C ALA A 138 -1.59 11.14 4.25
N LEU A 139 -0.67 11.21 5.23
CA LEU A 139 -0.61 10.25 6.33
C LEU A 139 -1.89 10.24 7.18
N GLU A 140 -2.48 11.42 7.45
CA GLU A 140 -3.75 11.50 8.18
C GLU A 140 -4.93 10.92 7.36
N ILE A 141 -4.95 11.11 6.04
CA ILE A 141 -5.96 10.48 5.18
C ILE A 141 -5.78 8.97 5.17
N MET A 142 -4.55 8.44 5.10
CA MET A 142 -4.29 7.00 5.21
C MET A 142 -4.87 6.42 6.50
N LYS A 143 -4.66 7.07 7.64
CA LYS A 143 -5.24 6.64 8.93
C LYS A 143 -6.78 6.65 8.90
N GLN A 144 -7.40 7.65 8.26
CA GLN A 144 -8.84 7.69 8.08
C GLN A 144 -9.33 6.54 7.19
N ILE A 145 -8.59 6.16 6.15
CA ILE A 145 -8.89 5.01 5.29
C ILE A 145 -8.85 3.71 6.11
N PHE A 146 -7.84 3.52 6.98
CA PHE A 146 -7.80 2.35 7.88
C PHE A 146 -8.99 2.32 8.82
N SER A 147 -9.34 3.45 9.44
CA SER A 147 -10.50 3.55 10.34
C SER A 147 -11.84 3.36 9.61
N ALA A 148 -11.93 3.66 8.32
CA ALA A 148 -13.13 3.45 7.54
C ALA A 148 -13.48 1.97 7.37
N GLN A 149 -12.50 1.05 7.52
CA GLN A 149 -12.73 -0.39 7.38
C GLN A 149 -13.57 -0.99 8.50
N ASP A 150 -13.62 -0.33 9.65
CA ASP A 150 -14.42 -0.76 10.80
C ASP A 150 -15.88 -0.24 10.75
N ARG A 151 -16.23 0.55 9.73
CA ARG A 151 -17.58 1.13 9.62
C ARG A 151 -18.56 0.17 8.97
N GLU A 152 -19.69 0.02 9.59
CA GLU A 152 -20.83 -0.73 9.02
C GLU A 152 -21.64 0.18 8.07
N GLY A 153 -21.91 -0.30 6.88
CA GLY A 153 -22.87 0.25 5.92
C GLY A 153 -22.38 1.34 4.97
N ASP A 154 -21.33 2.10 5.31
CA ASP A 154 -20.81 3.18 4.45
C ASP A 154 -19.27 3.18 4.29
N GLY A 155 -18.59 2.15 4.80
CA GLY A 155 -17.13 2.06 4.80
C GLY A 155 -16.52 2.12 3.39
N GLU A 156 -17.11 1.42 2.42
CA GLU A 156 -16.65 1.40 1.04
C GLU A 156 -16.80 2.78 0.36
N LEU A 157 -17.94 3.46 0.59
CA LEU A 157 -18.17 4.78 0.05
C LEU A 157 -17.20 5.80 0.66
N LEU A 158 -17.03 5.77 1.99
CA LEU A 158 -16.07 6.64 2.68
C LEU A 158 -14.64 6.40 2.20
N THR A 159 -14.23 5.13 2.06
CA THR A 159 -12.92 4.77 1.51
C THR A 159 -12.73 5.36 0.11
N SER A 160 -13.72 5.26 -0.76
CA SER A 160 -13.65 5.83 -2.11
C SER A 160 -13.46 7.35 -2.08
N VAL A 161 -14.18 8.07 -1.23
CA VAL A 161 -14.04 9.52 -1.06
C VAL A 161 -12.65 9.88 -0.52
N LEU A 162 -12.17 9.15 0.49
CA LEU A 162 -10.85 9.38 1.08
C LEU A 162 -9.72 9.09 0.09
N MET A 163 -9.85 8.06 -0.74
CA MET A 163 -8.88 7.76 -1.80
C MET A 163 -8.82 8.87 -2.86
N GLN A 164 -9.96 9.47 -3.22
CA GLN A 164 -10.00 10.64 -4.10
C GLN A 164 -9.31 11.87 -3.47
N LYS A 165 -9.38 12.00 -2.15
CA LYS A 165 -8.73 13.09 -1.41
C LYS A 165 -7.22 12.85 -1.23
N LEU A 166 -6.80 11.59 -1.07
CA LEU A 166 -5.40 11.19 -0.93
C LEU A 166 -4.61 11.45 -2.22
N TRP A 167 -5.27 11.20 -3.36
CA TRP A 167 -4.71 11.37 -4.70
C TRP A 167 -4.69 12.83 -5.14
#